data_4e540d280b86d90961179edf70315cd4
#
_entry.id   4e540d280b86d90961179edf70315cd4
#
_cell.length_a   1.000
_cell.length_b   1.000
_cell.length_c   1.000
_cell.angle_alpha   90.00
_cell.angle_beta   90.00
_cell.angle_gamma   90.00
#
_symmetry.space_group_name_H-M   'P 1'
#
loop_
_entity.id
_entity.type
_entity.pdbx_description
1 polymer ?
#
loop_
_entity_poly.entity_id
_entity_poly.type
_entity_poly.pdbx_seq_one_letter_code
_entity_poly.pdbx_strand_id
1 'polypeptide(L)'
;FGLMRGREFIMKDAYSFHASEADLRNTYLDMDQAYRRIFERCGLAAVPVDADSGAIGGAASQEFMVTADAGEDLILLSDDGTYAANQEKAVSVPSQAVQLDGAAMELISTPDETSIDALCRYHSWDPSQLIKVLLFIARLDDGSEQPLLISLRADQELNEVKLINAVGRLKDQ
;
A
#
# COMPACT_ATOMS: atom_id res chain seq x y z
N PHE A 1 11.25 0.61 -22.80
CA PHE A 1 11.47 1.50 -21.65
C PHE A 1 12.54 2.57 -21.86
N GLY A 2 13.41 2.43 -22.88
CA GLY A 2 14.38 3.43 -23.30
C GLY A 2 15.29 3.93 -22.16
N LEU A 3 15.54 5.22 -22.12
CA LEU A 3 16.40 5.85 -21.10
C LEU A 3 15.77 5.94 -19.72
N MET A 4 14.46 5.79 -19.59
CA MET A 4 13.75 5.89 -18.30
C MET A 4 14.05 4.69 -17.38
N ARG A 5 14.48 3.55 -17.92
CA ARG A 5 14.84 2.36 -17.15
C ARG A 5 16.06 1.66 -17.77
N GLY A 6 17.19 2.35 -17.71
CA GLY A 6 18.46 1.84 -18.19
C GLY A 6 19.07 0.80 -17.22
N ARG A 7 19.94 -0.06 -17.74
CA ARG A 7 20.72 -1.02 -16.93
C ARG A 7 21.81 -0.33 -16.12
N GLU A 8 22.26 0.81 -16.57
CA GLU A 8 23.29 1.64 -15.94
C GLU A 8 22.72 3.05 -15.74
N PHE A 9 22.91 3.60 -14.57
CA PHE A 9 22.47 4.94 -14.21
C PHE A 9 23.35 5.53 -13.11
N ILE A 10 23.34 6.85 -12.97
CA ILE A 10 24.09 7.56 -11.94
C ILE A 10 23.15 7.81 -10.78
N MET A 11 23.55 7.36 -9.58
CA MET A 11 22.90 7.70 -8.32
C MET A 11 23.65 8.80 -7.59
N LYS A 12 22.92 9.51 -6.78
CA LYS A 12 23.42 10.38 -5.72
C LYS A 12 22.86 9.85 -4.40
N ASP A 13 23.74 9.54 -3.46
CA ASP A 13 23.38 9.16 -2.11
C ASP A 13 23.78 10.25 -1.12
N ALA A 14 23.00 10.39 -0.05
CA ALA A 14 23.33 11.25 1.07
C ALA A 14 22.94 10.55 2.37
N TYR A 15 23.85 10.55 3.32
CA TYR A 15 23.68 9.95 4.64
C TYR A 15 23.94 11.00 5.71
N SER A 16 23.09 11.05 6.72
CA SER A 16 23.24 11.94 7.84
C SER A 16 23.07 11.19 9.16
N PHE A 17 23.75 11.65 10.19
CA PHE A 17 23.73 11.08 11.54
C PHE A 17 23.33 12.15 12.52
N HIS A 18 22.43 11.82 13.45
CA HIS A 18 21.77 12.79 14.30
C HIS A 18 21.82 12.40 15.77
N ALA A 19 21.99 13.40 16.64
CA ALA A 19 21.96 13.20 18.07
C ALA A 19 20.54 13.18 18.67
N SER A 20 19.55 13.64 17.91
CA SER A 20 18.15 13.66 18.33
C SER A 20 17.20 13.48 17.12
N GLU A 21 15.99 13.02 17.41
CA GLU A 21 14.93 12.91 16.39
C GLU A 21 14.54 14.28 15.81
N ALA A 22 14.56 15.33 16.61
CA ALA A 22 14.27 16.69 16.15
C ALA A 22 15.28 17.16 15.09
N ASP A 23 16.56 16.89 15.31
CA ASP A 23 17.64 17.20 14.36
C ASP A 23 17.51 16.39 13.06
N LEU A 24 17.21 15.08 13.18
CA LEU A 24 16.89 14.23 12.02
C LEU A 24 15.75 14.83 11.21
N ARG A 25 14.66 15.20 11.87
CA ARG A 25 13.47 15.76 11.21
C ARG A 25 13.76 17.07 10.49
N ASN A 26 14.53 17.95 11.08
CA ASN A 26 14.94 19.20 10.44
C ASN A 26 15.75 18.93 9.16
N THR A 27 16.73 18.04 9.21
CA THR A 27 17.51 17.66 8.04
C THR A 27 16.66 17.00 6.98
N TYR A 28 15.70 16.17 7.36
CA TYR A 28 14.74 15.55 6.41
C TYR A 28 13.92 16.62 5.67
N LEU A 29 13.42 17.63 6.38
CA LEU A 29 12.68 18.74 5.79
C LEU A 29 13.54 19.60 4.87
N ASP A 30 14.80 19.85 5.24
CA ASP A 30 15.76 20.57 4.40
C ASP A 30 16.02 19.81 3.08
N MET A 31 16.13 18.48 3.16
CA MET A 31 16.27 17.62 1.99
C MET A 31 15.02 17.61 1.11
N ASP A 32 13.82 17.55 1.70
CA ASP A 32 12.55 17.68 0.95
C ASP A 32 12.53 18.98 0.14
N GLN A 33 12.85 20.11 0.77
CA GLN A 33 12.90 21.40 0.09
C GLN A 33 13.98 21.44 -1.01
N ALA A 34 15.12 20.80 -0.78
CA ALA A 34 16.18 20.72 -1.78
C ALA A 34 15.72 19.92 -3.01
N TYR A 35 15.06 18.78 -2.84
CA TYR A 35 14.51 18.00 -3.93
C TYR A 35 13.44 18.75 -4.71
N ARG A 36 12.52 19.45 -4.05
CA ARG A 36 11.51 20.30 -4.72
C ARG A 36 12.17 21.31 -5.62
N ARG A 37 13.17 22.05 -5.13
CA ARG A 37 13.93 23.03 -5.94
C ARG A 37 14.67 22.38 -7.10
N ILE A 38 15.23 21.19 -6.94
CA ILE A 38 15.93 20.46 -8.00
C ILE A 38 14.95 20.12 -9.12
N PHE A 39 13.84 19.49 -8.81
CA PHE A 39 12.86 19.08 -9.82
C PHE A 39 12.20 20.28 -10.50
N GLU A 40 11.86 21.33 -9.75
CA GLU A 40 11.36 22.59 -10.32
C GLU A 40 12.36 23.19 -11.32
N ARG A 41 13.65 23.27 -10.97
CA ARG A 41 14.70 23.76 -11.86
C ARG A 41 14.92 22.87 -13.09
N CYS A 42 14.61 21.60 -13.00
CA CYS A 42 14.59 20.66 -14.13
C CYS A 42 13.30 20.76 -14.97
N GLY A 43 12.34 21.59 -14.58
CA GLY A 43 11.06 21.72 -15.28
C GLY A 43 10.13 20.54 -15.04
N LEU A 44 10.32 19.78 -13.97
CA LEU A 44 9.51 18.62 -13.62
C LEU A 44 8.53 18.96 -12.50
N ALA A 45 7.24 18.72 -12.74
CA ALA A 45 6.19 18.81 -11.73
C ALA A 45 6.17 17.53 -10.87
N ALA A 46 7.17 17.39 -10.00
CA ALA A 46 7.27 16.23 -9.11
C ALA A 46 6.40 16.43 -7.88
N VAL A 47 5.64 15.39 -7.54
CA VAL A 47 4.81 15.32 -6.34
C VAL A 47 5.51 14.43 -5.31
N PRO A 48 5.80 14.92 -4.10
CA PRO A 48 6.26 14.05 -3.03
C PRO A 48 5.10 13.19 -2.54
N VAL A 49 5.29 11.89 -2.55
CA VAL A 49 4.30 10.91 -2.12
C VAL A 49 4.84 10.11 -0.95
N ASP A 50 4.00 9.83 0.02
CA ASP A 50 4.34 8.90 1.10
C ASP A 50 4.52 7.50 0.53
N ALA A 51 5.63 6.88 0.87
CA ALA A 51 6.02 5.56 0.38
C ALA A 51 6.32 4.59 1.53
N ASP A 52 6.31 3.31 1.22
CA ASP A 52 6.80 2.30 2.15
C ASP A 52 8.32 2.38 2.28
N SER A 53 8.84 2.23 3.51
CA SER A 53 10.28 2.28 3.77
C SER A 53 11.02 0.98 3.41
N GLY A 54 10.27 -0.07 3.05
CA GLY A 54 10.82 -1.36 2.66
C GLY A 54 11.67 -2.03 3.74
N ALA A 55 12.60 -2.87 3.31
CA ALA A 55 13.48 -3.64 4.20
C ALA A 55 14.49 -2.77 4.99
N ILE A 56 14.74 -1.54 4.56
CA ILE A 56 15.62 -0.61 5.29
C ILE A 56 14.97 -0.14 6.59
N GLY A 57 13.62 -0.13 6.62
CA GLY A 57 12.84 0.30 7.76
C GLY A 57 12.81 1.83 7.92
N GLY A 58 12.26 2.28 9.03
CA GLY A 58 12.08 3.70 9.35
C GLY A 58 10.61 4.11 9.44
N ALA A 59 10.36 5.23 10.10
CA ALA A 59 9.00 5.72 10.37
C ALA A 59 8.39 6.49 9.19
N ALA A 60 9.23 7.03 8.30
CA ALA A 60 8.80 7.84 7.16
C ALA A 60 9.69 7.57 5.94
N SER A 61 9.07 7.48 4.79
CA SER A 61 9.73 7.41 3.49
C SER A 61 8.92 8.25 2.50
N GLN A 62 9.60 8.87 1.55
CA GLN A 62 9.00 9.76 0.58
C GLN A 62 9.66 9.57 -0.78
N GLU A 63 8.87 9.55 -1.82
CA GLU A 63 9.30 9.48 -3.21
C GLU A 63 8.81 10.70 -3.97
N PHE A 64 9.66 11.26 -4.82
CA PHE A 64 9.28 12.36 -5.70
C PHE A 64 8.86 11.78 -7.05
N MET A 65 7.56 11.74 -7.30
CA MET A 65 6.96 11.11 -8.46
C MET A 65 6.52 12.15 -9.49
N VAL A 66 6.78 11.87 -10.76
CA VAL A 66 6.26 12.65 -11.89
C VAL A 66 5.14 11.83 -12.53
N THR A 67 3.94 12.41 -12.61
CA THR A 67 2.80 11.72 -13.22
C THR A 67 2.96 11.65 -14.74
N ALA A 68 2.75 10.47 -15.31
CA ALA A 68 2.80 10.21 -16.74
C ALA A 68 1.92 9.01 -17.10
N ASP A 69 1.29 9.04 -18.28
CA ASP A 69 0.47 7.93 -18.78
C ASP A 69 1.26 6.63 -18.97
N ALA A 70 2.57 6.74 -19.15
CA ALA A 70 3.50 5.61 -19.26
C ALA A 70 4.10 5.16 -17.91
N GLY A 71 3.59 5.69 -16.79
CA GLY A 71 4.04 5.31 -15.44
C GLY A 71 3.68 3.87 -15.10
N GLU A 72 4.51 3.22 -14.28
CA GLU A 72 4.29 1.84 -13.84
C GLU A 72 3.58 1.79 -12.47
N ASP A 73 3.74 2.84 -11.66
CA ASP A 73 3.23 2.90 -10.29
C ASP A 73 1.97 3.77 -10.19
N LEU A 74 1.02 3.32 -9.38
CA LEU A 74 -0.17 4.08 -9.06
C LEU A 74 0.06 4.93 -7.81
N ILE A 75 -0.17 6.25 -7.95
CA ILE A 75 -0.18 7.18 -6.83
C ILE A 75 -1.59 7.70 -6.57
N LEU A 76 -1.92 7.89 -5.30
CA LEU A 76 -3.19 8.43 -4.86
C LEU A 76 -2.98 9.84 -4.33
N LEU A 77 -3.75 10.78 -4.87
CA LEU A 77 -3.69 12.20 -4.52
C LEU A 77 -5.06 12.65 -4.03
N SER A 78 -5.09 13.47 -2.97
CA SER A 78 -6.32 14.16 -2.59
C SER A 78 -6.57 15.38 -3.50
N ASP A 79 -7.83 15.74 -3.69
CA ASP A 79 -8.21 16.87 -4.53
C ASP A 79 -7.65 18.21 -4.03
N ASP A 80 -7.46 18.33 -2.71
CA ASP A 80 -6.88 19.52 -2.07
C ASP A 80 -5.34 19.53 -2.03
N GLY A 81 -4.70 18.46 -2.53
CA GLY A 81 -3.24 18.31 -2.56
C GLY A 81 -2.57 18.11 -1.21
N THR A 82 -3.33 17.87 -0.14
CA THR A 82 -2.78 17.69 1.21
C THR A 82 -2.32 16.26 1.49
N TYR A 83 -2.78 15.30 0.68
CA TYR A 83 -2.43 13.89 0.80
C TYR A 83 -1.90 13.35 -0.53
N ALA A 84 -0.77 12.67 -0.47
CA ALA A 84 -0.18 11.95 -1.59
C ALA A 84 0.51 10.69 -1.07
N ALA A 85 0.18 9.53 -1.63
CA ALA A 85 0.80 8.27 -1.26
C ALA A 85 0.85 7.29 -2.44
N ASN A 86 1.83 6.40 -2.46
CA ASN A 86 1.81 5.27 -3.36
C ASN A 86 0.77 4.23 -2.91
N GLN A 87 0.45 3.27 -3.78
CA GLN A 87 -0.57 2.25 -3.51
C GLN A 87 -0.25 1.40 -2.27
N GLU A 88 1.01 1.21 -1.96
CA GLU A 88 1.47 0.39 -0.83
C GLU A 88 1.30 1.10 0.52
N LYS A 89 1.40 2.42 0.51
CA LYS A 89 1.27 3.25 1.72
C LYS A 89 -0.13 3.82 1.90
N ALA A 90 -0.85 4.05 0.82
CA ALA A 90 -2.16 4.71 0.85
C ALA A 90 -3.15 4.00 1.77
N VAL A 91 -3.85 4.78 2.58
CA VAL A 91 -4.94 4.30 3.43
C VAL A 91 -6.26 4.67 2.77
N SER A 92 -7.06 3.65 2.43
CA SER A 92 -8.39 3.83 1.88
C SER A 92 -9.47 3.74 2.97
N VAL A 93 -10.50 4.53 2.84
CA VAL A 93 -11.72 4.37 3.63
C VAL A 93 -12.63 3.42 2.86
N PRO A 94 -13.01 2.26 3.43
CA PRO A 94 -13.89 1.33 2.76
C PRO A 94 -15.27 1.97 2.53
N SER A 95 -15.92 1.61 1.42
CA SER A 95 -17.31 1.99 1.18
C SER A 95 -18.23 1.49 2.30
N GLN A 96 -19.33 2.18 2.51
CA GLN A 96 -20.31 1.74 3.50
C GLN A 96 -20.85 0.35 3.11
N ALA A 97 -20.78 -0.60 4.06
CA ALA A 97 -21.32 -1.94 3.83
C ALA A 97 -22.84 -1.92 3.86
N VAL A 98 -23.47 -2.76 3.05
CA VAL A 98 -24.89 -3.04 3.15
C VAL A 98 -25.12 -3.77 4.48
N GLN A 99 -26.09 -3.29 5.25
CA GLN A 99 -26.41 -3.90 6.54
C GLN A 99 -26.99 -5.31 6.36
N LEU A 100 -26.55 -6.22 7.22
CA LEU A 100 -27.15 -7.54 7.34
C LEU A 100 -28.40 -7.43 8.25
N ASP A 101 -29.42 -8.16 7.90
CA ASP A 101 -30.69 -8.16 8.63
C ASP A 101 -30.65 -8.95 9.95
N GLY A 102 -29.51 -9.54 10.30
CA GLY A 102 -29.30 -10.29 11.54
C GLY A 102 -30.04 -11.62 11.57
N ALA A 103 -30.35 -12.20 10.43
CA ALA A 103 -30.97 -13.52 10.33
C ALA A 103 -30.12 -14.61 11.02
N ALA A 104 -30.78 -15.68 11.43
CA ALA A 104 -30.09 -16.83 12.00
C ALA A 104 -29.17 -17.47 10.96
N MET A 105 -28.08 -18.08 11.43
CA MET A 105 -27.16 -18.82 10.56
C MET A 105 -27.89 -19.99 9.89
N GLU A 106 -27.78 -20.06 8.58
CA GLU A 106 -28.40 -21.11 7.75
C GLU A 106 -27.42 -21.71 6.75
N LEU A 107 -27.72 -22.93 6.31
CA LEU A 107 -26.98 -23.59 5.26
C LEU A 107 -27.60 -23.20 3.90
N ILE A 108 -26.80 -22.61 3.04
CA ILE A 108 -27.23 -22.21 1.69
C ILE A 108 -26.55 -23.05 0.62
N SER A 109 -27.23 -23.25 -0.49
CA SER A 109 -26.68 -23.96 -1.64
C SER A 109 -25.92 -23.00 -2.54
N THR A 110 -24.69 -23.36 -2.90
CA THR A 110 -23.84 -22.59 -3.82
C THR A 110 -23.33 -23.47 -4.98
N PRO A 111 -24.20 -23.97 -5.83
CA PRO A 111 -23.84 -24.92 -6.89
C PRO A 111 -22.94 -24.22 -7.93
N ASP A 112 -21.73 -24.74 -8.10
CA ASP A 112 -20.73 -24.27 -9.08
C ASP A 112 -20.29 -22.80 -8.93
N GLU A 113 -20.62 -22.15 -7.80
CA GLU A 113 -20.28 -20.77 -7.51
C GLU A 113 -18.88 -20.66 -6.88
N THR A 114 -17.85 -20.44 -7.71
CA THR A 114 -16.44 -20.43 -7.29
C THR A 114 -15.85 -19.04 -7.12
N SER A 115 -16.61 -17.98 -7.44
CA SER A 115 -16.14 -16.60 -7.31
C SER A 115 -17.12 -15.72 -6.54
N ILE A 116 -16.63 -14.62 -5.97
CA ILE A 116 -17.47 -13.63 -5.30
C ILE A 116 -18.55 -13.09 -6.24
N ASP A 117 -18.18 -12.75 -7.47
CA ASP A 117 -19.12 -12.22 -8.47
C ASP A 117 -20.22 -13.22 -8.82
N ALA A 118 -19.89 -14.51 -8.91
CA ALA A 118 -20.86 -15.54 -9.17
C ALA A 118 -21.83 -15.71 -8.00
N LEU A 119 -21.34 -15.78 -6.75
CA LEU A 119 -22.15 -15.80 -5.54
C LEU A 119 -23.07 -14.58 -5.44
N CYS A 120 -22.54 -13.39 -5.66
CA CYS A 120 -23.30 -12.16 -5.61
C CYS A 120 -24.43 -12.14 -6.65
N ARG A 121 -24.15 -12.59 -7.86
CA ARG A 121 -25.18 -12.68 -8.91
C ARG A 121 -26.26 -13.72 -8.61
N TYR A 122 -25.84 -14.89 -8.14
CA TYR A 122 -26.77 -15.99 -7.86
C TYR A 122 -27.73 -15.66 -6.73
N HIS A 123 -27.22 -15.09 -5.63
CA HIS A 123 -28.01 -14.77 -4.43
C HIS A 123 -28.52 -13.32 -4.39
N SER A 124 -28.16 -12.48 -5.36
CA SER A 124 -28.45 -11.04 -5.35
C SER A 124 -27.86 -10.32 -4.14
N TRP A 125 -26.65 -10.74 -3.71
CA TRP A 125 -25.94 -10.12 -2.60
C TRP A 125 -25.00 -9.02 -3.06
N ASP A 126 -24.77 -8.07 -2.17
CA ASP A 126 -23.74 -7.07 -2.35
C ASP A 126 -22.38 -7.64 -1.88
N PRO A 127 -21.27 -7.41 -2.60
CA PRO A 127 -19.95 -7.91 -2.19
C PRO A 127 -19.53 -7.46 -0.78
N SER A 128 -20.00 -6.31 -0.31
CA SER A 128 -19.73 -5.80 1.04
C SER A 128 -20.35 -6.65 2.17
N GLN A 129 -21.29 -7.54 1.84
CA GLN A 129 -21.92 -8.46 2.79
C GLN A 129 -21.15 -9.77 2.94
N LEU A 130 -20.15 -10.02 2.10
CA LEU A 130 -19.39 -11.25 2.05
C LEU A 130 -18.01 -11.06 2.67
N ILE A 131 -17.48 -12.12 3.26
CA ILE A 131 -16.09 -12.21 3.72
C ILE A 131 -15.37 -13.26 2.87
N LYS A 132 -14.30 -12.84 2.21
CA LYS A 132 -13.37 -13.75 1.54
C LYS A 132 -12.24 -14.10 2.48
N VAL A 133 -11.85 -15.37 2.46
CA VAL A 133 -10.76 -15.90 3.27
C VAL A 133 -9.63 -16.35 2.35
N LEU A 134 -8.44 -15.84 2.60
CA LEU A 134 -7.22 -16.17 1.86
C LEU A 134 -6.28 -16.94 2.78
N LEU A 135 -5.65 -17.98 2.25
CA LEU A 135 -4.67 -18.79 2.97
C LEU A 135 -3.27 -18.54 2.38
N PHE A 136 -2.36 -18.17 3.24
CA PHE A 136 -0.94 -17.97 2.91
C PHE A 136 -0.06 -18.81 3.85
N ILE A 137 1.18 -18.98 3.45
CA ILE A 137 2.25 -19.48 4.32
C ILE A 137 3.25 -18.35 4.51
N ALA A 138 3.36 -17.85 5.72
CA ALA A 138 4.40 -16.90 6.09
C ALA A 138 5.71 -17.66 6.33
N ARG A 139 6.76 -17.32 5.57
CA ARG A 139 8.12 -17.77 5.83
C ARG A 139 8.83 -16.75 6.69
N LEU A 140 9.33 -17.21 7.83
CA LEU A 140 10.00 -16.36 8.79
C LEU A 140 11.52 -16.36 8.55
N ASP A 141 12.23 -15.38 9.11
CA ASP A 141 13.67 -15.22 8.95
C ASP A 141 14.49 -16.39 9.49
N ASP A 142 13.96 -17.12 10.47
CA ASP A 142 14.53 -18.35 11.02
C ASP A 142 14.30 -19.59 10.13
N GLY A 143 13.64 -19.43 8.98
CA GLY A 143 13.28 -20.48 8.04
C GLY A 143 12.04 -21.28 8.43
N SER A 144 11.36 -20.97 9.54
CA SER A 144 10.11 -21.60 9.90
C SER A 144 8.95 -21.13 9.01
N GLU A 145 7.91 -21.94 8.89
CA GLU A 145 6.71 -21.64 8.13
C GLU A 145 5.49 -21.64 9.05
N GLN A 146 4.66 -20.62 8.92
CA GLN A 146 3.42 -20.51 9.66
C GLN A 146 2.23 -20.30 8.71
N PRO A 147 1.14 -21.07 8.85
CA PRO A 147 -0.08 -20.81 8.10
C PRO A 147 -0.71 -19.49 8.56
N LEU A 148 -1.11 -18.69 7.61
CA LEU A 148 -1.72 -17.39 7.81
C LEU A 148 -3.09 -17.37 7.15
N LEU A 149 -4.13 -17.11 7.92
CA LEU A 149 -5.50 -16.96 7.46
C LEU A 149 -5.86 -15.48 7.51
N ILE A 150 -6.25 -14.94 6.36
CA ILE A 150 -6.58 -13.53 6.19
C ILE A 150 -8.04 -13.41 5.78
N SER A 151 -8.81 -12.68 6.56
CA SER A 151 -10.21 -12.39 6.26
C SER A 151 -10.34 -10.97 5.77
N LEU A 152 -10.94 -10.79 4.60
CA LEU A 152 -11.21 -9.49 3.99
C LEU A 152 -12.69 -9.39 3.61
N ARG A 153 -13.26 -8.19 3.67
CA ARG A 153 -14.54 -7.95 3.03
C ARG A 153 -14.40 -8.16 1.52
N ALA A 154 -15.38 -8.81 0.90
CA ALA A 154 -15.19 -9.34 -0.45
C ALA A 154 -15.03 -8.27 -1.54
N ASP A 155 -15.48 -7.05 -1.30
CA ASP A 155 -15.29 -5.88 -2.18
C ASP A 155 -13.89 -5.24 -2.08
N GLN A 156 -13.01 -5.77 -1.21
CA GLN A 156 -11.65 -5.24 -1.02
C GLN A 156 -10.61 -6.17 -1.62
N GLU A 157 -9.50 -5.59 -2.10
CA GLU A 157 -8.35 -6.33 -2.59
C GLU A 157 -7.22 -6.35 -1.56
N LEU A 158 -6.50 -7.46 -1.51
CA LEU A 158 -5.32 -7.59 -0.67
C LEU A 158 -4.12 -6.91 -1.35
N ASN A 159 -3.41 -6.06 -0.59
CA ASN A 159 -2.09 -5.59 -0.95
C ASN A 159 -1.04 -6.38 -0.15
N GLU A 160 -0.18 -7.12 -0.84
CA GLU A 160 0.79 -8.02 -0.22
C GLU A 160 1.85 -7.28 0.59
N VAL A 161 2.29 -6.09 0.15
CA VAL A 161 3.27 -5.27 0.90
C VAL A 161 2.68 -4.81 2.23
N LYS A 162 1.42 -4.36 2.21
CA LYS A 162 0.70 -4.00 3.45
C LYS A 162 0.55 -5.20 4.39
N LEU A 163 0.29 -6.38 3.84
CA LEU A 163 0.20 -7.60 4.62
C LEU A 163 1.53 -7.94 5.29
N ILE A 164 2.64 -7.93 4.54
CA ILE A 164 3.98 -8.20 5.07
C ILE A 164 4.31 -7.24 6.20
N ASN A 165 4.04 -5.95 6.02
CA ASN A 165 4.27 -4.92 7.04
C ASN A 165 3.38 -5.12 8.28
N ALA A 166 2.14 -5.57 8.10
CA ALA A 166 1.24 -5.86 9.22
C ALA A 166 1.69 -7.09 10.01
N VAL A 167 2.13 -8.16 9.33
CA VAL A 167 2.65 -9.38 9.97
C VAL A 167 3.97 -9.10 10.68
N GLY A 168 4.88 -8.31 10.10
CA GLY A 168 6.13 -7.88 10.73
C GLY A 168 5.88 -7.19 12.07
N ARG A 169 4.96 -6.24 12.12
CA ARG A 169 4.61 -5.51 13.36
C ARG A 169 4.01 -6.39 14.46
N LEU A 170 3.35 -7.50 14.10
CA LEU A 170 2.81 -8.45 15.09
C LEU A 170 3.90 -9.26 15.79
N LYS A 171 5.07 -9.40 15.16
CA LYS A 171 6.22 -10.11 15.75
C LYS A 171 6.99 -9.26 16.76
N ASP A 172 6.93 -7.94 16.62
CA ASP A 172 7.64 -6.99 17.46
C ASP A 172 6.88 -6.63 18.76
N GLN A 173 5.68 -7.21 18.96
CA GLN A 173 4.85 -7.10 20.18
C GLN A 173 4.96 -8.37 21.06
#